data_fa9df1aa342f4b311ecf4cac18e76ab5
#
_entry.id   fa9df1aa342f4b311ecf4cac18e76ab5
#
_cell.length_a   1.000
_cell.length_b   1.000
_cell.length_c   1.000
_cell.angle_alpha   90.00
_cell.angle_beta   90.00
_cell.angle_gamma   90.00
#
_symmetry.space_group_name_H-M   'P 1'
#
loop_
_entity.id
_entity.type
_entity.pdbx_description
1 polymer ?
#
loop_
_entity_poly.entity_id
_entity_poly.type
_entity_poly.pdbx_seq_one_letter_code
_entity_poly.pdbx_strand_id
1 'polypeptide(L)'
;MRRNQNGQPELLDEEQNGQEEEEQEESQSQQIYHSGSVTPEGGRHKIHCLTIIGQVEGHYILPPQNKTTKYEHVIPQLVSIEQDSSIKGLLIILNTVGGDVEAGLAIAELVSGMKTPTVSLVLGGGHSIGVPLAVSAQYSFIAPTATMTVHPVRMNGVMLGVPQTLSYFDKMQERITGFVCQNSRIPPERFKELMMNSGELVMDIGTVLDGEMAVEEGLIDSLGGLNEAIEKLYQLIESQPDKEEPEDPPAKGAKKARAPGPKKKPAPAAPGKKSPGRPRKKREVAAALPVMPPRPPPSPAGPEPAPPRP
;
A
#
# COMPACT_ATOMS: atom_id res chain seq x y z
N MET A 1 -49.14 0.85 -7.96
CA MET A 1 -49.20 1.92 -6.94
C MET A 1 -49.78 1.32 -5.68
N ARG A 2 -48.96 1.07 -4.68
CA ARG A 2 -49.47 0.68 -3.35
C ARG A 2 -49.79 1.97 -2.59
N ARG A 3 -50.89 1.98 -1.88
CA ARG A 3 -51.32 3.09 -1.01
C ARG A 3 -51.23 2.59 0.43
N ASN A 4 -50.75 3.46 1.33
CA ASN A 4 -50.76 3.16 2.76
C ASN A 4 -52.22 3.16 3.28
N GLN A 5 -52.44 2.69 4.50
CA GLN A 5 -53.77 2.55 5.10
C GLN A 5 -54.56 3.88 5.21
N ASN A 6 -53.93 5.02 4.93
CA ASN A 6 -54.50 6.37 4.94
C ASN A 6 -54.73 6.95 3.54
N GLY A 7 -54.53 6.19 2.44
CA GLY A 7 -54.85 6.60 1.07
C GLY A 7 -53.87 7.59 0.44
N GLN A 8 -52.72 7.87 1.06
CA GLN A 8 -51.66 8.72 0.50
C GLN A 8 -50.67 7.87 -0.32
N PRO A 9 -50.11 8.40 -1.43
CA PRO A 9 -49.09 7.69 -2.19
C PRO A 9 -47.79 7.52 -1.34
N GLU A 10 -47.17 6.35 -1.43
CA GLU A 10 -45.86 6.06 -0.85
C GLU A 10 -44.76 6.87 -1.58
N LEU A 11 -44.65 8.18 -1.29
CA LEU A 11 -43.58 9.05 -1.79
C LEU A 11 -42.34 9.07 -0.87
N LEU A 12 -42.47 8.48 0.33
CA LEU A 12 -41.39 8.52 1.34
C LEU A 12 -40.26 7.53 1.05
N ASP A 13 -40.50 6.45 0.29
CA ASP A 13 -39.47 5.44 0.00
C ASP A 13 -38.51 5.90 -1.13
N GLU A 14 -38.99 6.73 -2.07
CA GLU A 14 -38.15 7.25 -3.17
C GLU A 14 -37.22 8.38 -2.69
N GLU A 15 -37.66 9.24 -1.76
CA GLU A 15 -36.82 10.31 -1.20
C GLU A 15 -35.76 9.76 -0.25
N GLN A 16 -36.05 8.70 0.53
CA GLN A 16 -35.08 8.08 1.39
C GLN A 16 -34.00 7.29 0.59
N ASN A 17 -34.45 6.58 -0.45
CA ASN A 17 -33.53 5.84 -1.31
C ASN A 17 -32.59 6.79 -2.09
N GLY A 18 -33.10 7.95 -2.55
CA GLY A 18 -32.31 8.98 -3.20
C GLY A 18 -31.27 9.62 -2.27
N GLN A 19 -31.59 9.84 -0.99
CA GLN A 19 -30.66 10.39 -0.01
C GLN A 19 -29.55 9.38 0.36
N GLU A 20 -29.89 8.10 0.50
CA GLU A 20 -28.91 7.03 0.76
C GLU A 20 -27.93 6.84 -0.43
N GLU A 21 -28.43 6.96 -1.67
CA GLU A 21 -27.59 6.90 -2.88
C GLU A 21 -26.67 8.12 -2.98
N GLU A 22 -27.14 9.34 -2.70
CA GLU A 22 -26.31 10.56 -2.69
C GLU A 22 -25.24 10.51 -1.58
N GLU A 23 -25.56 10.05 -0.37
CA GLU A 23 -24.59 9.88 0.72
C GLU A 23 -23.53 8.81 0.40
N GLN A 24 -23.90 7.73 -0.30
CA GLN A 24 -22.97 6.69 -0.73
C GLN A 24 -22.04 7.20 -1.83
N GLU A 25 -22.54 7.96 -2.81
CA GLU A 25 -21.71 8.56 -3.87
C GLU A 25 -20.74 9.62 -3.32
N GLU A 26 -21.16 10.47 -2.37
CA GLU A 26 -20.27 11.40 -1.67
C GLU A 26 -19.20 10.66 -0.88
N SER A 27 -19.54 9.58 -0.20
CA SER A 27 -18.59 8.76 0.57
C SER A 27 -17.55 8.10 -0.34
N GLN A 28 -17.95 7.54 -1.48
CA GLN A 28 -17.03 6.96 -2.46
C GLN A 28 -16.13 8.01 -3.09
N SER A 29 -16.67 9.16 -3.46
CA SER A 29 -15.90 10.28 -4.03
C SER A 29 -14.83 10.81 -3.06
N GLN A 30 -15.16 10.91 -1.77
CA GLN A 30 -14.23 11.27 -0.71
C GLN A 30 -13.15 10.21 -0.52
N GLN A 31 -13.50 8.93 -0.57
CA GLN A 31 -12.54 7.83 -0.49
C GLN A 31 -11.55 7.85 -1.65
N ILE A 32 -12.02 8.02 -2.89
CA ILE A 32 -11.16 8.16 -4.07
C ILE A 32 -10.23 9.36 -3.94
N TYR A 33 -10.76 10.49 -3.47
CA TYR A 33 -9.97 11.73 -3.32
C TYR A 33 -8.87 11.60 -2.26
N HIS A 34 -9.17 10.97 -1.13
CA HIS A 34 -8.24 10.89 0.01
C HIS A 34 -7.28 9.72 -0.05
N SER A 35 -7.69 8.57 -0.54
CA SER A 35 -6.92 7.32 -0.50
C SER A 35 -6.53 6.76 -1.86
N GLY A 36 -7.10 7.28 -2.96
CA GLY A 36 -6.88 6.73 -4.30
C GLY A 36 -7.40 5.29 -4.42
N SER A 37 -8.47 4.95 -3.69
CA SER A 37 -9.00 3.59 -3.68
C SER A 37 -10.53 3.60 -3.77
N VAL A 38 -11.10 2.53 -4.31
CA VAL A 38 -12.55 2.36 -4.47
C VAL A 38 -12.93 0.88 -4.47
N THR A 39 -14.08 0.57 -3.91
CA THR A 39 -14.71 -0.75 -4.03
C THR A 39 -15.95 -0.58 -4.93
N PRO A 40 -15.82 -0.81 -6.26
CA PRO A 40 -16.96 -0.64 -7.16
C PRO A 40 -18.03 -1.70 -6.89
N GLU A 41 -19.29 -1.30 -7.01
CA GLU A 41 -20.43 -2.21 -6.93
C GLU A 41 -20.85 -2.69 -8.32
N GLY A 42 -21.56 -3.83 -8.40
CA GLY A 42 -22.14 -4.34 -9.64
C GLY A 42 -21.25 -5.19 -10.52
N GLY A 43 -20.02 -5.54 -10.09
CA GLY A 43 -19.17 -6.50 -10.78
C GLY A 43 -19.57 -7.96 -10.51
N ARG A 44 -18.96 -8.92 -11.26
CA ARG A 44 -19.12 -10.36 -11.04
C ARG A 44 -18.71 -10.80 -9.63
N HIS A 45 -17.65 -10.19 -9.13
CA HIS A 45 -17.16 -10.33 -7.76
C HIS A 45 -16.89 -8.95 -7.17
N LYS A 46 -17.07 -8.78 -5.86
CA LYS A 46 -16.70 -7.56 -5.16
C LYS A 46 -15.18 -7.49 -5.07
N ILE A 47 -14.59 -6.56 -5.80
CA ILE A 47 -13.14 -6.32 -5.82
C ILE A 47 -12.84 -4.94 -5.27
N HIS A 48 -11.65 -4.76 -4.70
CA HIS A 48 -11.14 -3.46 -4.30
C HIS A 48 -10.10 -2.99 -5.32
N CYS A 49 -10.18 -1.73 -5.73
CA CYS A 49 -9.19 -1.09 -6.60
C CYS A 49 -8.36 -0.11 -5.77
N LEU A 50 -7.07 -0.36 -5.68
CA LEU A 50 -6.08 0.50 -5.02
C LEU A 50 -5.18 1.12 -6.08
N THR A 51 -4.97 2.44 -6.02
CA THR A 51 -4.03 3.12 -6.93
C THR A 51 -2.76 3.55 -6.20
N ILE A 52 -1.61 3.35 -6.84
CA ILE A 52 -0.30 3.83 -6.42
C ILE A 52 0.19 4.82 -7.48
N ILE A 53 -0.04 6.10 -7.23
CA ILE A 53 0.19 7.18 -8.19
C ILE A 53 1.15 8.21 -7.64
N GLY A 54 2.08 8.68 -8.50
CA GLY A 54 3.08 9.68 -8.13
C GLY A 54 4.23 9.08 -7.35
N GLN A 55 4.77 9.81 -6.38
CA GLN A 55 5.91 9.37 -5.58
C GLN A 55 5.44 8.55 -4.36
N VAL A 56 6.09 7.42 -4.08
CA VAL A 56 5.86 6.66 -2.84
C VAL A 56 6.48 7.44 -1.68
N GLU A 57 5.63 7.95 -0.80
CA GLU A 57 6.03 8.74 0.37
C GLU A 57 6.26 7.82 1.57
N GLY A 58 7.43 7.97 2.21
CA GLY A 58 7.84 7.20 3.38
C GLY A 58 7.80 8.04 4.65
N HIS A 59 8.89 7.96 5.44
CA HIS A 59 8.98 8.66 6.73
C HIS A 59 9.13 10.17 6.62
N TYR A 60 9.50 10.70 5.45
CA TYR A 60 9.63 12.14 5.21
C TYR A 60 8.40 12.64 4.47
N ILE A 61 7.77 13.68 5.04
CA ILE A 61 6.64 14.36 4.41
C ILE A 61 7.15 15.17 3.22
N LEU A 62 6.60 14.90 2.05
CA LEU A 62 6.92 15.62 0.83
C LEU A 62 6.12 16.94 0.74
N PRO A 63 6.60 17.92 -0.05
CA PRO A 63 5.86 19.14 -0.29
C PRO A 63 4.44 18.89 -0.81
N PRO A 64 3.42 19.64 -0.37
CA PRO A 64 2.01 19.35 -0.68
C PRO A 64 1.64 19.48 -2.17
N GLN A 65 2.50 20.11 -2.97
CA GLN A 65 2.34 20.19 -4.42
C GLN A 65 2.76 18.89 -5.14
N ASN A 66 3.46 17.97 -4.47
CA ASN A 66 3.83 16.69 -5.04
C ASN A 66 2.62 15.74 -5.03
N LYS A 67 2.46 15.01 -6.13
CA LYS A 67 1.55 13.86 -6.15
C LYS A 67 2.24 12.69 -5.44
N THR A 68 1.65 12.20 -4.36
CA THR A 68 2.24 11.13 -3.55
C THR A 68 1.21 10.05 -3.21
N THR A 69 1.70 8.83 -3.06
CA THR A 69 1.00 7.73 -2.39
C THR A 69 1.65 7.54 -1.02
N LYS A 70 0.87 7.72 0.04
CA LYS A 70 1.34 7.62 1.42
C LYS A 70 1.21 6.20 1.94
N TYR A 71 2.33 5.59 2.30
CA TYR A 71 2.35 4.19 2.75
C TYR A 71 1.53 3.96 4.02
N GLU A 72 1.46 4.94 4.94
CA GLU A 72 0.64 4.88 6.15
C GLU A 72 -0.87 4.90 5.87
N HIS A 73 -1.29 5.30 4.67
CA HIS A 73 -2.69 5.18 4.23
C HIS A 73 -2.94 3.85 3.53
N VAL A 74 -1.96 3.33 2.79
CA VAL A 74 -2.07 2.06 2.05
C VAL A 74 -2.08 0.85 2.99
N ILE A 75 -1.19 0.81 3.98
CA ILE A 75 -1.07 -0.33 4.89
C ILE A 75 -2.38 -0.69 5.60
N PRO A 76 -3.10 0.25 6.26
CA PRO A 76 -4.37 -0.07 6.89
C PRO A 76 -5.43 -0.57 5.91
N GLN A 77 -5.44 -0.05 4.68
CA GLN A 77 -6.37 -0.51 3.64
C GLN A 77 -6.10 -1.96 3.26
N LEU A 78 -4.83 -2.34 3.02
CA LEU A 78 -4.46 -3.72 2.71
C LEU A 78 -4.87 -4.69 3.84
N VAL A 79 -4.68 -4.29 5.09
CA VAL A 79 -5.12 -5.08 6.25
C VAL A 79 -6.65 -5.21 6.28
N SER A 80 -7.37 -4.12 6.01
CA SER A 80 -8.84 -4.13 5.97
C SER A 80 -9.36 -5.04 4.86
N ILE A 81 -8.77 -4.96 3.66
CA ILE A 81 -9.12 -5.82 2.51
C ILE A 81 -8.91 -7.30 2.84
N GLU A 82 -7.78 -7.65 3.43
CA GLU A 82 -7.46 -9.05 3.80
C GLU A 82 -8.41 -9.61 4.87
N GLN A 83 -8.96 -8.74 5.74
CA GLN A 83 -9.88 -9.13 6.82
C GLN A 83 -11.35 -9.10 6.39
N ASP A 84 -11.71 -8.39 5.32
CA ASP A 84 -13.09 -8.31 4.83
C ASP A 84 -13.40 -9.48 3.88
N SER A 85 -14.14 -10.46 4.38
CA SER A 85 -14.54 -11.63 3.59
C SER A 85 -15.44 -11.30 2.39
N SER A 86 -16.08 -10.11 2.37
CA SER A 86 -16.90 -9.65 1.24
C SER A 86 -16.05 -9.23 0.06
N ILE A 87 -14.81 -8.75 0.29
CA ILE A 87 -13.86 -8.39 -0.78
C ILE A 87 -13.16 -9.67 -1.27
N LYS A 88 -13.38 -10.01 -2.53
CA LYS A 88 -12.88 -11.26 -3.12
C LYS A 88 -11.55 -11.10 -3.86
N GLY A 89 -11.16 -9.87 -4.21
CA GLY A 89 -9.93 -9.61 -4.93
C GLY A 89 -9.46 -8.16 -4.83
N LEU A 90 -8.17 -7.95 -5.09
CA LEU A 90 -7.51 -6.65 -5.09
C LEU A 90 -6.87 -6.39 -6.45
N LEU A 91 -7.30 -5.32 -7.11
CA LEU A 91 -6.66 -4.77 -8.31
C LEU A 91 -5.77 -3.59 -7.88
N ILE A 92 -4.49 -3.63 -8.23
CA ILE A 92 -3.52 -2.56 -7.93
C ILE A 92 -3.15 -1.87 -9.24
N ILE A 93 -3.47 -0.58 -9.37
CA ILE A 93 -3.10 0.23 -10.52
C ILE A 93 -1.89 1.08 -10.17
N LEU A 94 -0.83 0.98 -10.97
CA LEU A 94 0.43 1.68 -10.75
C LEU A 94 0.70 2.72 -11.85
N ASN A 95 0.98 3.94 -11.43
CA ASN A 95 1.60 4.98 -12.25
C ASN A 95 2.53 5.81 -11.36
N THR A 96 3.71 5.28 -11.06
CA THR A 96 4.63 5.82 -10.06
C THR A 96 6.03 6.04 -10.61
N VAL A 97 6.63 7.12 -10.16
CA VAL A 97 8.06 7.42 -10.39
C VAL A 97 8.99 6.71 -9.39
N GLY A 98 8.43 5.92 -8.46
CA GLY A 98 9.14 5.34 -7.33
C GLY A 98 9.10 6.23 -6.10
N GLY A 99 10.07 6.10 -5.21
CA GLY A 99 10.12 6.89 -3.98
C GLY A 99 10.88 6.21 -2.85
N ASP A 100 10.34 6.25 -1.63
CA ASP A 100 10.95 5.65 -0.45
C ASP A 100 11.00 4.13 -0.54
N VAL A 101 12.20 3.57 -0.40
CA VAL A 101 12.46 2.13 -0.58
C VAL A 101 11.83 1.31 0.53
N GLU A 102 11.93 1.75 1.79
CA GLU A 102 11.39 0.99 2.92
C GLU A 102 9.85 0.99 2.89
N ALA A 103 9.24 2.13 2.55
CA ALA A 103 7.79 2.23 2.39
C ALA A 103 7.29 1.35 1.23
N GLY A 104 7.96 1.40 0.07
CA GLY A 104 7.56 0.60 -1.08
C GLY A 104 7.72 -0.91 -0.84
N LEU A 105 8.83 -1.34 -0.23
CA LEU A 105 9.01 -2.74 0.15
C LEU A 105 7.99 -3.19 1.20
N ALA A 106 7.65 -2.34 2.18
CA ALA A 106 6.62 -2.68 3.16
C ALA A 106 5.25 -2.95 2.52
N ILE A 107 4.85 -2.13 1.55
CA ILE A 107 3.62 -2.36 0.77
C ILE A 107 3.74 -3.64 -0.06
N ALA A 108 4.85 -3.83 -0.77
CA ALA A 108 5.07 -4.98 -1.64
C ALA A 108 5.04 -6.31 -0.87
N GLU A 109 5.67 -6.37 0.29
CA GLU A 109 5.65 -7.55 1.19
C GLU A 109 4.24 -7.85 1.71
N LEU A 110 3.45 -6.81 2.06
CA LEU A 110 2.07 -7.01 2.46
C LEU A 110 1.24 -7.59 1.32
N VAL A 111 1.32 -7.03 0.12
CA VAL A 111 0.59 -7.52 -1.06
C VAL A 111 0.98 -8.95 -1.40
N SER A 112 2.28 -9.25 -1.44
CA SER A 112 2.79 -10.61 -1.70
C SER A 112 2.36 -11.64 -0.66
N GLY A 113 2.13 -11.21 0.59
CA GLY A 113 1.66 -12.06 1.69
C GLY A 113 0.15 -12.23 1.77
N MET A 114 -0.66 -11.54 0.96
CA MET A 114 -2.12 -11.64 0.99
C MET A 114 -2.63 -12.99 0.47
N LYS A 115 -3.68 -13.49 1.12
CA LYS A 115 -4.46 -14.66 0.63
C LYS A 115 -5.53 -14.24 -0.36
N THR A 116 -6.02 -13.01 -0.23
CA THR A 116 -6.96 -12.41 -1.18
C THR A 116 -6.28 -12.34 -2.56
N PRO A 117 -6.90 -12.82 -3.65
CA PRO A 117 -6.38 -12.72 -5.00
C PRO A 117 -5.97 -11.31 -5.38
N THR A 118 -4.79 -11.16 -5.95
CA THR A 118 -4.22 -9.85 -6.31
C THR A 118 -3.76 -9.83 -7.76
N VAL A 119 -4.07 -8.73 -8.45
CA VAL A 119 -3.55 -8.43 -9.79
C VAL A 119 -3.02 -7.01 -9.79
N SER A 120 -1.83 -6.80 -10.36
CA SER A 120 -1.28 -5.47 -10.61
C SER A 120 -1.38 -5.09 -12.09
N LEU A 121 -1.55 -3.80 -12.36
CA LEU A 121 -1.58 -3.22 -13.69
C LEU A 121 -0.72 -1.95 -13.72
N VAL A 122 0.39 -2.00 -14.44
CA VAL A 122 1.24 -0.83 -14.68
C VAL A 122 0.67 -0.01 -15.83
N LEU A 123 0.28 1.25 -15.53
CA LEU A 123 -0.21 2.25 -16.48
C LEU A 123 0.73 3.46 -16.45
N GLY A 124 1.33 3.81 -17.59
CA GLY A 124 2.28 4.92 -17.67
C GLY A 124 3.66 4.56 -17.13
N GLY A 125 3.87 4.57 -15.80
CA GLY A 125 5.16 4.27 -15.21
C GLY A 125 5.14 3.33 -14.02
N GLY A 126 6.11 2.39 -13.97
CA GLY A 126 6.38 1.52 -12.83
C GLY A 126 7.87 1.61 -12.45
N HIS A 127 8.35 2.83 -12.08
CA HIS A 127 9.77 3.09 -11.99
C HIS A 127 10.33 2.85 -10.60
N SER A 128 11.62 2.44 -10.53
CA SER A 128 12.37 2.34 -9.26
C SER A 128 11.70 1.37 -8.28
N ILE A 129 11.29 1.83 -7.08
CA ILE A 129 10.56 1.00 -6.11
C ILE A 129 9.14 0.61 -6.60
N GLY A 130 8.68 1.20 -7.71
CA GLY A 130 7.49 0.74 -8.43
C GLY A 130 7.64 -0.66 -9.03
N VAL A 131 8.87 -1.11 -9.29
CA VAL A 131 9.16 -2.46 -9.80
C VAL A 131 8.77 -3.55 -8.79
N PRO A 132 9.26 -3.56 -7.54
CA PRO A 132 8.78 -4.49 -6.51
C PRO A 132 7.28 -4.41 -6.29
N LEU A 133 6.68 -3.22 -6.32
CA LEU A 133 5.23 -3.07 -6.17
C LEU A 133 4.46 -3.73 -7.33
N ALA A 134 4.95 -3.63 -8.56
CA ALA A 134 4.33 -4.24 -9.72
C ALA A 134 4.35 -5.78 -9.65
N VAL A 135 5.46 -6.37 -9.22
CA VAL A 135 5.62 -7.83 -9.15
C VAL A 135 5.09 -8.45 -7.86
N SER A 136 4.61 -7.64 -6.91
CA SER A 136 4.11 -8.15 -5.61
C SER A 136 2.78 -8.87 -5.69
N ALA A 137 1.98 -8.61 -6.73
CA ALA A 137 0.69 -9.28 -6.95
C ALA A 137 0.87 -10.71 -7.48
N GLN A 138 -0.16 -11.55 -7.32
CA GLN A 138 -0.16 -12.93 -7.84
C GLN A 138 -0.08 -13.00 -9.36
N TYR A 139 -0.49 -11.93 -10.04
CA TYR A 139 -0.32 -11.77 -11.49
C TYR A 139 -0.15 -10.31 -11.85
N SER A 140 0.74 -10.03 -12.78
CA SER A 140 1.11 -8.66 -13.16
C SER A 140 0.85 -8.38 -14.64
N PHE A 141 0.29 -7.20 -14.91
CA PHE A 141 0.11 -6.67 -16.25
C PHE A 141 0.85 -5.36 -16.43
N ILE A 142 1.25 -5.08 -17.67
CA ILE A 142 1.76 -3.79 -18.11
C ILE A 142 1.06 -3.37 -19.39
N ALA A 143 0.63 -2.11 -19.47
CA ALA A 143 0.07 -1.56 -20.71
C ALA A 143 1.17 -1.42 -21.79
N PRO A 144 0.85 -1.57 -23.09
CA PRO A 144 1.85 -1.51 -24.16
C PRO A 144 2.66 -0.22 -24.21
N THR A 145 2.07 0.90 -23.78
CA THR A 145 2.74 2.22 -23.75
C THR A 145 3.38 2.56 -22.41
N ALA A 146 3.25 1.69 -21.41
CA ALA A 146 3.84 1.90 -20.11
C ALA A 146 5.32 1.52 -20.11
N THR A 147 6.06 2.10 -19.17
CA THR A 147 7.51 1.84 -19.02
C THR A 147 7.87 1.54 -17.59
N MET A 148 8.95 0.80 -17.41
CA MET A 148 9.54 0.51 -16.11
C MET A 148 11.02 0.88 -16.12
N THR A 149 11.51 1.53 -15.06
CA THR A 149 12.93 1.84 -14.93
C THR A 149 13.52 1.03 -13.78
N VAL A 150 14.51 0.20 -14.14
CA VAL A 150 15.31 -0.58 -13.20
C VAL A 150 16.64 0.12 -13.02
N HIS A 151 17.01 0.48 -11.78
CA HIS A 151 18.25 1.18 -11.46
C HIS A 151 18.73 0.87 -10.04
N PRO A 152 20.01 1.09 -9.69
CA PRO A 152 20.51 0.90 -8.33
C PRO A 152 19.85 1.87 -7.34
N VAL A 153 19.86 1.48 -6.06
CA VAL A 153 19.43 2.38 -4.98
C VAL A 153 20.26 3.66 -4.96
N ARG A 154 19.58 4.79 -4.87
CA ARG A 154 20.20 6.12 -4.84
C ARG A 154 19.95 6.80 -3.51
N MET A 155 20.90 7.61 -3.07
CA MET A 155 20.76 8.47 -1.93
C MET A 155 21.32 9.87 -2.22
N ASN A 156 20.62 10.89 -1.77
CA ASN A 156 21.13 12.26 -1.74
C ASN A 156 21.37 12.65 -0.28
N GLY A 157 22.57 13.10 0.05
CA GLY A 157 22.88 13.56 1.41
C GLY A 157 24.35 13.48 1.79
N VAL A 158 24.66 13.88 3.02
CA VAL A 158 25.99 13.74 3.62
C VAL A 158 26.14 12.34 4.19
N MET A 159 27.17 11.62 3.75
CA MET A 159 27.49 10.27 4.24
C MET A 159 28.50 10.34 5.38
N LEU A 160 28.12 9.82 6.54
CA LEU A 160 29.01 9.59 7.67
C LEU A 160 29.32 8.10 7.78
N GLY A 161 30.60 7.71 7.82
CA GLY A 161 30.99 6.31 7.91
C GLY A 161 30.86 5.57 6.58
N VAL A 162 31.69 5.91 5.59
CA VAL A 162 31.63 5.39 4.21
C VAL A 162 31.50 3.88 4.11
N PRO A 163 32.30 3.03 4.81
CA PRO A 163 32.16 1.58 4.70
C PRO A 163 30.80 1.04 5.17
N GLN A 164 30.27 1.59 6.27
CA GLN A 164 28.99 1.19 6.83
C GLN A 164 27.84 1.60 5.90
N THR A 165 27.93 2.77 5.30
CA THR A 165 26.95 3.29 4.34
C THR A 165 26.94 2.42 3.09
N LEU A 166 28.10 2.06 2.54
CA LEU A 166 28.21 1.18 1.38
C LEU A 166 27.58 -0.20 1.66
N SER A 167 27.95 -0.81 2.80
CA SER A 167 27.36 -2.09 3.22
C SER A 167 25.84 -2.02 3.42
N TYR A 168 25.30 -0.88 3.86
CA TYR A 168 23.86 -0.67 3.96
C TYR A 168 23.18 -0.65 2.59
N PHE A 169 23.77 0.05 1.62
CA PHE A 169 23.25 0.08 0.24
C PHE A 169 23.30 -1.28 -0.43
N ASP A 170 24.40 -2.02 -0.27
CA ASP A 170 24.53 -3.37 -0.80
C ASP A 170 23.38 -4.27 -0.28
N LYS A 171 23.13 -4.24 1.03
CA LYS A 171 22.04 -5.01 1.64
C LYS A 171 20.65 -4.57 1.16
N MET A 172 20.45 -3.27 0.99
CA MET A 172 19.17 -2.76 0.47
C MET A 172 18.96 -3.21 -0.96
N GLN A 173 20.02 -3.16 -1.78
CA GLN A 173 20.01 -3.61 -3.15
C GLN A 173 19.74 -5.13 -3.25
N GLU A 174 20.35 -5.93 -2.37
CA GLU A 174 20.11 -7.38 -2.28
C GLU A 174 18.65 -7.68 -1.89
N ARG A 175 18.07 -6.93 -0.96
CA ARG A 175 16.64 -7.08 -0.58
C ARG A 175 15.72 -6.84 -1.76
N ILE A 176 15.93 -5.75 -2.52
CA ILE A 176 15.12 -5.43 -3.70
C ILE A 176 15.27 -6.53 -4.76
N THR A 177 16.51 -6.90 -5.09
CA THR A 177 16.79 -7.95 -6.08
C THR A 177 16.16 -9.29 -5.66
N GLY A 178 16.32 -9.67 -4.39
CA GLY A 178 15.73 -10.89 -3.84
C GLY A 178 14.22 -10.90 -3.94
N PHE A 179 13.56 -9.81 -3.55
CA PHE A 179 12.10 -9.69 -3.61
C PHE A 179 11.59 -9.77 -5.06
N VAL A 180 12.19 -9.00 -5.99
CA VAL A 180 11.77 -8.99 -7.40
C VAL A 180 11.92 -10.36 -8.03
N CYS A 181 13.08 -11.02 -7.85
CA CYS A 181 13.33 -12.33 -8.45
C CYS A 181 12.52 -13.47 -7.82
N GLN A 182 12.04 -13.32 -6.57
CA GLN A 182 11.13 -14.27 -5.94
C GLN A 182 9.69 -14.13 -6.45
N ASN A 183 9.30 -12.93 -6.87
CA ASN A 183 7.95 -12.61 -7.30
C ASN A 183 7.82 -12.41 -8.82
N SER A 184 8.84 -12.76 -9.62
CA SER A 184 8.82 -12.68 -11.09
C SER A 184 9.62 -13.83 -11.70
N ARG A 185 9.70 -13.91 -13.02
CA ARG A 185 10.48 -14.93 -13.74
C ARG A 185 11.86 -14.45 -14.15
N ILE A 186 12.22 -13.18 -13.86
CA ILE A 186 13.52 -12.63 -14.23
C ILE A 186 14.65 -13.27 -13.41
N PRO A 187 15.73 -13.76 -14.06
CA PRO A 187 16.89 -14.28 -13.34
C PRO A 187 17.62 -13.17 -12.56
N PRO A 188 18.15 -13.47 -11.35
CA PRO A 188 18.85 -12.48 -10.52
C PRO A 188 20.03 -11.79 -11.23
N GLU A 189 20.79 -12.53 -12.02
CA GLU A 189 21.92 -12.01 -12.79
C GLU A 189 21.44 -11.03 -13.85
N ARG A 190 20.35 -11.37 -14.55
CA ARG A 190 19.77 -10.51 -15.60
C ARG A 190 19.18 -9.23 -15.00
N PHE A 191 18.49 -9.33 -13.87
CA PHE A 191 17.98 -8.15 -13.16
C PHE A 191 19.12 -7.21 -12.73
N LYS A 192 20.24 -7.76 -12.24
CA LYS A 192 21.44 -6.98 -11.89
C LYS A 192 22.09 -6.34 -13.12
N GLU A 193 22.18 -7.03 -14.26
CA GLU A 193 22.69 -6.48 -15.51
C GLU A 193 21.86 -5.27 -15.95
N LEU A 194 20.53 -5.40 -16.00
CA LEU A 194 19.61 -4.31 -16.35
C LEU A 194 19.78 -3.11 -15.41
N MET A 195 19.93 -3.39 -14.12
CA MET A 195 20.09 -2.37 -13.09
C MET A 195 21.42 -1.61 -13.21
N MET A 196 22.50 -2.28 -13.61
CA MET A 196 23.84 -1.71 -13.70
C MET A 196 24.22 -1.25 -15.12
N ASN A 197 23.28 -1.27 -16.05
CA ASN A 197 23.51 -0.82 -17.42
C ASN A 197 23.83 0.68 -17.43
N SER A 198 24.95 1.06 -18.07
CA SER A 198 25.43 2.44 -18.14
C SER A 198 25.21 3.10 -19.51
N GLY A 199 24.55 2.42 -20.44
CA GLY A 199 24.45 2.84 -21.84
C GLY A 199 23.16 3.57 -22.21
N GLU A 200 22.08 3.39 -21.49
CA GLU A 200 20.74 3.85 -21.90
C GLU A 200 20.32 5.19 -21.26
N LEU A 201 20.64 5.40 -20.00
CA LEU A 201 20.30 6.64 -19.32
C LEU A 201 21.42 7.66 -19.49
N VAL A 202 21.14 8.75 -20.19
CA VAL A 202 22.13 9.77 -20.61
C VAL A 202 22.90 10.36 -19.42
N MET A 203 22.36 10.34 -18.20
CA MET A 203 22.98 10.90 -17.00
C MET A 203 22.93 9.96 -15.79
N ASP A 204 22.65 8.65 -15.99
CA ASP A 204 22.43 7.75 -14.90
C ASP A 204 22.70 6.27 -15.27
N ILE A 205 22.69 5.41 -14.26
CA ILE A 205 22.87 3.95 -14.41
C ILE A 205 21.48 3.31 -14.31
N GLY A 206 21.17 2.36 -15.20
CA GLY A 206 19.92 1.62 -15.21
C GLY A 206 19.39 1.39 -16.61
N THR A 207 18.24 0.73 -16.70
CA THR A 207 17.56 0.39 -17.94
C THR A 207 16.10 0.84 -17.89
N VAL A 208 15.59 1.40 -18.97
CA VAL A 208 14.18 1.65 -19.20
C VAL A 208 13.64 0.50 -20.05
N LEU A 209 12.68 -0.23 -19.51
CA LEU A 209 11.96 -1.29 -20.19
C LEU A 209 10.60 -0.74 -20.63
N ASP A 210 10.24 -0.90 -21.89
CA ASP A 210 8.85 -0.75 -22.34
C ASP A 210 8.02 -1.98 -21.95
N GLY A 211 6.73 -1.99 -22.28
CA GLY A 211 5.84 -3.06 -21.89
C GLY A 211 6.25 -4.43 -22.46
N GLU A 212 6.68 -4.48 -23.75
CA GLU A 212 7.11 -5.72 -24.39
C GLU A 212 8.39 -6.26 -23.76
N MET A 213 9.38 -5.41 -23.59
CA MET A 213 10.66 -5.74 -22.95
C MET A 213 10.47 -6.25 -21.52
N ALA A 214 9.58 -5.61 -20.74
CA ALA A 214 9.31 -6.03 -19.35
C ALA A 214 8.72 -7.44 -19.27
N VAL A 215 7.92 -7.85 -20.26
CA VAL A 215 7.38 -9.21 -20.36
C VAL A 215 8.43 -10.20 -20.89
N GLU A 216 9.19 -9.83 -21.93
CA GLU A 216 10.26 -10.65 -22.49
C GLU A 216 11.36 -10.98 -21.47
N GLU A 217 11.75 -10.01 -20.66
CA GLU A 217 12.72 -10.19 -19.55
C GLU A 217 12.14 -11.02 -18.39
N GLY A 218 10.85 -11.33 -18.42
CA GLY A 218 10.16 -12.07 -17.38
C GLY A 218 9.93 -11.27 -16.09
N LEU A 219 10.04 -9.95 -16.16
CA LEU A 219 9.76 -9.06 -15.03
C LEU A 219 8.26 -8.94 -14.77
N ILE A 220 7.46 -8.79 -15.82
CA ILE A 220 5.99 -8.73 -15.77
C ILE A 220 5.40 -9.96 -16.48
N ASP A 221 4.23 -10.42 -16.04
CA ASP A 221 3.63 -11.65 -16.57
C ASP A 221 3.07 -11.49 -17.99
N SER A 222 2.35 -10.39 -18.26
CA SER A 222 1.70 -10.18 -19.54
C SER A 222 1.50 -8.71 -19.91
N LEU A 223 1.46 -8.45 -21.22
CA LEU A 223 0.87 -7.23 -21.74
C LEU A 223 -0.65 -7.27 -21.57
N GLY A 224 -1.26 -6.14 -21.22
CA GLY A 224 -2.70 -6.03 -21.11
C GLY A 224 -3.16 -4.71 -20.51
N GLY A 225 -4.46 -4.46 -20.61
CA GLY A 225 -5.11 -3.30 -20.05
C GLY A 225 -6.04 -3.67 -18.88
N LEU A 226 -6.97 -2.76 -18.60
CA LEU A 226 -7.89 -2.91 -17.48
C LEU A 226 -8.79 -4.15 -17.59
N ASN A 227 -9.28 -4.44 -18.79
CA ASN A 227 -10.19 -5.57 -19.00
C ASN A 227 -9.49 -6.90 -18.74
N GLU A 228 -8.29 -7.10 -19.28
CA GLU A 228 -7.48 -8.30 -19.09
C GLU A 228 -7.10 -8.47 -17.61
N ALA A 229 -6.77 -7.38 -16.91
CA ALA A 229 -6.45 -7.41 -15.49
C ALA A 229 -7.65 -7.81 -14.63
N ILE A 230 -8.85 -7.28 -14.91
CA ILE A 230 -10.09 -7.64 -14.19
C ILE A 230 -10.47 -9.10 -14.46
N GLU A 231 -10.45 -9.54 -15.72
CA GLU A 231 -10.77 -10.93 -16.08
C GLU A 231 -9.79 -11.92 -15.44
N LYS A 232 -8.50 -11.58 -15.39
CA LYS A 232 -7.51 -12.41 -14.71
C LYS A 232 -7.77 -12.46 -13.20
N LEU A 233 -8.14 -11.35 -12.58
CA LEU A 233 -8.49 -11.32 -11.17
C LEU A 233 -9.71 -12.19 -10.88
N TYR A 234 -10.73 -12.14 -11.72
CA TYR A 234 -11.90 -13.03 -11.58
C TYR A 234 -11.51 -14.52 -11.73
N GLN A 235 -10.64 -14.86 -12.68
CA GLN A 235 -10.13 -16.25 -12.82
C GLN A 235 -9.38 -16.70 -11.55
N LEU A 236 -8.57 -15.83 -10.94
CA LEU A 236 -7.87 -16.14 -9.69
C LEU A 236 -8.85 -16.34 -8.53
N ILE A 237 -9.90 -15.52 -8.43
CA ILE A 237 -10.96 -15.66 -7.42
C ILE A 237 -11.67 -17.01 -7.60
N GLU A 238 -12.10 -17.33 -8.81
CA GLU A 238 -12.86 -18.53 -9.14
C GLU A 238 -12.03 -19.83 -9.02
N SER A 239 -10.71 -19.71 -9.09
CA SER A 239 -9.79 -20.86 -8.90
C SER A 239 -9.47 -21.18 -7.45
N GLN A 240 -9.81 -20.28 -6.50
CA GLN A 240 -9.66 -20.58 -5.08
C GLN A 240 -10.74 -21.60 -4.66
N PRO A 241 -10.40 -22.61 -3.84
CA PRO A 241 -11.42 -23.44 -3.22
C PRO A 241 -12.30 -22.53 -2.37
N ASP A 242 -13.63 -22.74 -2.45
CA ASP A 242 -14.59 -21.98 -1.63
C ASP A 242 -14.10 -21.91 -0.19
N LYS A 243 -13.83 -20.71 0.28
CA LYS A 243 -13.63 -20.50 1.71
C LYS A 243 -14.98 -20.85 2.33
N GLU A 244 -15.05 -22.01 3.02
CA GLU A 244 -16.21 -22.32 3.89
C GLU A 244 -16.47 -21.05 4.71
N GLU A 245 -17.63 -20.43 4.51
CA GLU A 245 -18.06 -19.34 5.38
C GLU A 245 -17.94 -19.88 6.81
N PRO A 246 -17.30 -19.16 7.75
CA PRO A 246 -17.27 -19.60 9.13
C PRO A 246 -18.73 -19.78 9.55
N GLU A 247 -19.13 -21.04 9.83
CA GLU A 247 -20.47 -21.32 10.37
C GLU A 247 -20.66 -20.37 11.56
N ASP A 248 -21.70 -19.56 11.49
CA ASP A 248 -22.11 -18.72 12.62
C ASP A 248 -22.14 -19.61 13.87
N PRO A 249 -21.43 -19.25 14.93
CA PRO A 249 -21.44 -20.07 16.13
C PRO A 249 -22.88 -20.23 16.59
N PRO A 250 -23.38 -21.46 16.84
CA PRO A 250 -24.79 -21.72 17.13
C PRO A 250 -25.24 -20.76 18.21
N ALA A 251 -26.31 -20.01 17.95
CA ALA A 251 -26.90 -19.04 18.88
C ALA A 251 -27.02 -19.67 20.25
N LYS A 252 -26.20 -19.23 21.22
CA LYS A 252 -26.22 -19.75 22.60
C LYS A 252 -27.60 -19.54 23.14
N GLY A 253 -28.33 -20.65 23.25
CA GLY A 253 -29.70 -20.71 23.75
C GLY A 253 -29.87 -19.90 25.03
N ALA A 254 -30.96 -19.17 25.10
CA ALA A 254 -31.38 -18.35 26.22
C ALA A 254 -31.26 -19.12 27.52
N LYS A 255 -30.29 -18.77 28.37
CA LYS A 255 -30.16 -19.30 29.72
C LYS A 255 -31.39 -18.82 30.52
N LYS A 256 -32.28 -19.78 30.84
CA LYS A 256 -33.37 -19.57 31.84
C LYS A 256 -32.78 -18.92 33.09
N ALA A 257 -33.40 -17.81 33.48
CA ALA A 257 -33.07 -17.10 34.70
C ALA A 257 -33.17 -18.06 35.92
N ARG A 258 -32.08 -18.24 36.61
CA ARG A 258 -31.97 -19.01 37.86
C ARG A 258 -32.27 -18.06 39.02
N ALA A 259 -33.23 -18.42 39.86
CA ALA A 259 -33.66 -17.67 41.04
C ALA A 259 -32.49 -17.38 42.01
N PRO A 260 -32.49 -16.24 42.73
CA PRO A 260 -31.40 -15.84 43.61
C PRO A 260 -31.34 -16.72 44.87
N GLY A 261 -30.20 -17.40 45.08
CA GLY A 261 -29.91 -18.14 46.30
C GLY A 261 -29.43 -17.22 47.44
N PRO A 262 -29.49 -17.68 48.71
CA PRO A 262 -29.33 -16.84 49.89
C PRO A 262 -27.88 -16.33 50.09
N LYS A 263 -27.78 -15.06 50.50
CA LYS A 263 -26.54 -14.35 50.78
C LYS A 263 -25.74 -14.96 51.92
N LYS A 264 -24.53 -15.46 51.70
CA LYS A 264 -23.57 -15.83 52.76
C LYS A 264 -22.86 -14.59 53.28
N LYS A 265 -22.74 -14.49 54.61
CA LYS A 265 -22.02 -13.47 55.37
C LYS A 265 -20.52 -13.53 55.08
N PRO A 266 -19.79 -12.40 55.11
CA PRO A 266 -18.35 -12.36 54.90
C PRO A 266 -17.57 -12.86 56.11
N ALA A 267 -16.50 -13.66 55.87
CA ALA A 267 -15.55 -14.10 56.87
C ALA A 267 -14.43 -13.03 57.08
N PRO A 268 -13.81 -13.00 58.29
CA PRO A 268 -12.86 -11.93 58.65
C PRO A 268 -11.48 -12.08 57.97
N ALA A 269 -10.84 -10.96 57.68
CA ALA A 269 -9.56 -10.87 57.04
C ALA A 269 -8.40 -11.37 57.90
N ALA A 270 -7.46 -12.12 57.29
CA ALA A 270 -6.19 -12.51 57.88
C ALA A 270 -5.08 -11.47 57.57
N PRO A 271 -4.08 -11.29 58.46
CA PRO A 271 -3.11 -10.19 58.38
C PRO A 271 -2.04 -10.42 57.29
N GLY A 272 -1.68 -9.35 56.62
CA GLY A 272 -0.77 -9.32 55.49
C GLY A 272 0.69 -9.68 55.79
N LYS A 273 1.28 -10.47 54.91
CA LYS A 273 2.75 -10.63 54.81
C LYS A 273 3.28 -9.68 53.75
N LYS A 274 4.19 -8.78 54.18
CA LYS A 274 4.98 -7.88 53.31
C LYS A 274 5.99 -8.70 52.53
N SER A 275 5.97 -8.62 51.20
CA SER A 275 7.04 -9.13 50.35
C SER A 275 8.08 -8.02 50.07
N PRO A 276 9.39 -8.35 49.99
CA PRO A 276 10.46 -7.34 49.84
C PRO A 276 10.51 -6.82 48.41
N GLY A 277 10.67 -5.51 48.28
CA GLY A 277 10.74 -4.76 47.01
C GLY A 277 11.98 -5.11 46.20
N ARG A 278 11.75 -5.29 44.91
CA ARG A 278 12.77 -5.46 43.89
C ARG A 278 13.37 -4.07 43.54
N PRO A 279 14.69 -3.88 43.44
CA PRO A 279 15.28 -2.55 43.16
C PRO A 279 14.97 -2.09 41.73
N ARG A 280 14.49 -0.87 41.61
CA ARG A 280 14.30 -0.14 40.34
C ARG A 280 15.67 0.16 39.72
N LYS A 281 15.97 -0.42 38.54
CA LYS A 281 17.06 0.04 37.67
C LYS A 281 16.71 1.45 37.17
N LYS A 282 17.58 2.40 37.45
CA LYS A 282 17.54 3.74 36.85
C LYS A 282 17.70 3.63 35.34
N ARG A 283 16.72 4.14 34.59
CA ARG A 283 16.82 4.34 33.14
C ARG A 283 17.71 5.57 32.94
N GLU A 284 18.89 5.40 32.35
CA GLU A 284 19.67 6.50 31.81
C GLU A 284 18.88 7.15 30.69
N VAL A 285 18.68 8.45 30.83
CA VAL A 285 18.06 9.29 29.80
C VAL A 285 19.12 9.53 28.74
N ALA A 286 18.93 8.99 27.55
CA ALA A 286 19.76 9.29 26.40
C ALA A 286 19.74 10.81 26.13
N ALA A 287 20.92 11.39 26.04
CA ALA A 287 21.12 12.82 25.79
C ALA A 287 20.48 13.20 24.43
N ALA A 288 19.69 14.25 24.44
CA ALA A 288 19.13 14.85 23.24
C ALA A 288 20.26 15.34 22.32
N LEU A 289 20.19 14.98 21.04
CA LEU A 289 21.08 15.52 20.01
C LEU A 289 20.83 17.03 19.85
N PRO A 290 21.88 17.83 19.63
CA PRO A 290 21.75 19.27 19.47
C PRO A 290 20.98 19.60 18.18
N VAL A 291 19.95 20.42 18.31
CA VAL A 291 19.20 21.02 17.20
C VAL A 291 20.13 21.96 16.44
N MET A 292 20.38 21.68 15.16
CA MET A 292 21.14 22.57 14.29
C MET A 292 20.32 23.84 13.99
N PRO A 293 20.95 25.04 13.99
CA PRO A 293 20.26 26.26 13.60
C PRO A 293 19.84 26.26 12.12
N PRO A 294 18.76 26.96 11.76
CA PRO A 294 18.30 27.05 10.38
C PRO A 294 19.36 27.68 9.48
N ARG A 295 19.48 27.19 8.23
CA ARG A 295 20.37 27.76 7.22
C ARG A 295 20.00 29.22 6.92
N PRO A 296 20.99 30.09 6.72
CA PRO A 296 20.73 31.45 6.25
C PRO A 296 20.12 31.41 4.82
N PRO A 297 19.26 32.37 4.47
CA PRO A 297 18.68 32.45 3.13
C PRO A 297 19.79 32.61 2.07
N PRO A 298 19.55 32.11 0.82
CA PRO A 298 20.51 32.29 -0.25
C PRO A 298 20.70 33.76 -0.56
N SER A 299 21.95 34.15 -0.82
CA SER A 299 22.31 35.50 -1.24
C SER A 299 21.56 35.87 -2.52
N PRO A 300 21.13 37.14 -2.68
CA PRO A 300 20.45 37.56 -3.90
C PRO A 300 21.37 37.35 -5.11
N ALA A 301 20.77 36.81 -6.18
CA ALA A 301 21.45 36.60 -7.45
C ALA A 301 22.02 37.94 -7.98
N GLY A 302 23.27 37.92 -8.36
CA GLY A 302 23.90 39.05 -9.03
C GLY A 302 23.20 39.39 -10.34
N PRO A 303 23.37 40.62 -10.88
CA PRO A 303 22.71 41.06 -12.11
C PRO A 303 23.09 40.18 -13.32
N GLU A 304 22.05 39.76 -14.07
CA GLU A 304 22.21 39.02 -15.33
C GLU A 304 23.17 39.74 -16.30
N PRO A 305 24.04 39.01 -17.02
CA PRO A 305 24.86 39.61 -18.04
C PRO A 305 24.00 40.13 -19.20
N ALA A 306 24.28 41.34 -19.64
CA ALA A 306 23.60 42.00 -20.76
C ALA A 306 23.72 41.18 -22.08
N PRO A 307 22.66 41.15 -22.93
CA PRO A 307 22.70 40.45 -24.20
C PRO A 307 23.73 41.08 -25.16
N PRO A 308 24.35 40.31 -26.07
CA PRO A 308 25.30 40.84 -27.06
C PRO A 308 24.57 41.80 -27.99
N ARG A 309 25.23 42.95 -28.25
CA ARG A 309 24.74 43.92 -29.23
C ARG A 309 24.90 43.39 -30.66
N PRO A 310 24.03 43.85 -31.58
CA PRO A 310 23.98 43.38 -32.94
C PRO A 310 25.25 43.70 -33.76
#